data_1129fa6dc04062d982cc78c24b15b4d9
#
_entry.id   1129fa6dc04062d982cc78c24b15b4d9
#
_cell.length_a   1.000
_cell.length_b   1.000
_cell.length_c   1.000
_cell.angle_alpha   90.00
_cell.angle_beta   90.00
_cell.angle_gamma   90.00
#
_symmetry.space_group_name_H-M   'P 1'
#
loop_
_entity.id
_entity.type
_entity.pdbx_description
1 polymer ?
#
loop_
_entity_poly.entity_id
_entity_poly.type
_entity_poly.pdbx_seq_one_letter_code
_entity_poly.pdbx_strand_id
1 'polypeptide(L)' 'MLVYVVTQRYPYSDTDVVSVYQNMDAVMHKMEIARLHGMDELEEIKIECTEVIDEDTALERLNNVRKYKQVNTNDD' A
#
# COMPACT_ATOMS: atom_id res chain seq x y z
N MET A 1 6.75 -9.95 -2.20
CA MET A 1 5.47 -9.98 -2.98
C MET A 1 5.00 -8.56 -3.20
N LEU A 2 4.73 -8.21 -4.43
CA LEU A 2 4.17 -6.89 -4.75
C LEU A 2 2.65 -6.95 -4.70
N VAL A 3 2.06 -5.92 -4.12
CA VAL A 3 0.61 -5.76 -4.07
C VAL A 3 0.23 -4.35 -4.51
N TYR A 4 -1.01 -4.19 -4.90
CA TYR A 4 -1.57 -2.90 -5.29
C TYR A 4 -2.56 -2.45 -4.24
N VAL A 5 -2.31 -1.28 -3.67
CA VAL A 5 -3.19 -0.66 -2.68
C VAL A 5 -4.04 0.40 -3.38
N VAL A 6 -5.33 0.21 -3.35
CA VAL A 6 -6.29 1.14 -3.96
C VAL A 6 -7.00 1.89 -2.84
N THR A 7 -6.88 3.20 -2.85
CA THR A 7 -7.54 4.09 -1.89
C THR A 7 -8.61 4.88 -2.62
N GLN A 8 -9.85 4.79 -2.15
CA GLN A 8 -10.98 5.48 -2.74
C GLN A 8 -11.53 6.49 -1.74
N ARG A 9 -11.67 7.74 -2.16
CA ARG A 9 -12.22 8.82 -1.34
C ARG A 9 -13.60 9.21 -1.86
N TYR A 10 -14.56 9.27 -0.96
CA TYR A 10 -15.91 9.70 -1.25
C TYR A 10 -16.19 11.06 -0.59
N PRO A 11 -16.95 11.96 -1.25
CA PRO A 11 -17.15 13.32 -0.73
C PRO A 11 -17.93 13.38 0.58
N TYR A 12 -18.68 12.33 0.92
CA TYR A 12 -19.51 12.29 2.11
C TYR A 12 -18.94 11.41 3.22
N SER A 13 -17.71 10.97 3.08
CA SER A 13 -17.09 10.06 4.05
C SER A 13 -15.85 10.71 4.65
N ASP A 14 -15.73 10.60 5.96
CA ASP A 14 -14.54 11.08 6.68
C ASP A 14 -13.39 10.08 6.58
N THR A 15 -13.64 8.87 6.07
CA THR A 15 -12.63 7.83 5.97
C THR A 15 -12.53 7.33 4.54
N ASP A 16 -11.31 7.03 4.11
CA ASP A 16 -11.06 6.44 2.81
C ASP A 16 -11.32 4.94 2.84
N VAL A 17 -11.77 4.40 1.72
CA VAL A 17 -11.91 2.96 1.54
C VAL A 17 -10.61 2.44 0.95
N VAL A 18 -9.96 1.50 1.64
CA VAL A 18 -8.68 0.94 1.21
C VAL A 18 -8.86 -0.53 0.88
N SER A 19 -8.40 -0.93 -0.29
CA SER A 19 -8.43 -2.31 -0.77
C SER A 19 -7.05 -2.73 -1.24
N VAL A 20 -6.71 -4.01 -1.08
CA VAL A 20 -5.41 -4.54 -1.47
C VAL A 20 -5.61 -5.67 -2.47
N TYR A 21 -4.90 -5.62 -3.59
CA TYR A 21 -4.99 -6.59 -4.67
C TYR A 21 -3.62 -7.17 -5.00
N GLN A 22 -3.58 -8.44 -5.39
CA GLN A 22 -2.33 -9.14 -5.68
C GLN A 22 -1.82 -8.89 -7.09
N ASN A 23 -2.67 -8.44 -8.00
CA ASN A 23 -2.27 -8.19 -9.39
C ASN A 23 -3.07 -7.04 -9.99
N MET A 24 -2.53 -6.50 -11.08
CA MET A 24 -3.15 -5.35 -11.76
C MET A 24 -4.47 -5.71 -12.43
N ASP A 25 -4.62 -6.95 -12.89
CA ASP A 25 -5.88 -7.37 -13.53
C ASP A 25 -7.04 -7.32 -12.54
N ALA A 26 -6.80 -7.71 -11.28
CA ALA A 26 -7.80 -7.60 -10.21
C ALA A 26 -8.17 -6.15 -9.94
N VAL A 27 -7.18 -5.24 -9.95
CA VAL A 27 -7.41 -3.79 -9.80
C VAL A 27 -8.30 -3.28 -10.94
N MET A 28 -7.94 -3.61 -12.18
CA MET A 28 -8.70 -3.17 -13.37
C MET A 28 -10.12 -3.68 -13.34
N HIS A 29 -10.31 -4.94 -12.93
CA HIS A 29 -11.63 -5.53 -12.82
C HIS A 29 -12.48 -4.79 -11.77
N LYS A 30 -11.90 -4.50 -10.61
CA LYS A 30 -12.58 -3.74 -9.56
C LYS A 30 -12.97 -2.35 -10.03
N MET A 31 -12.07 -1.68 -10.77
CA MET A 31 -12.32 -0.35 -11.31
C MET A 31 -13.47 -0.37 -12.30
N GLU A 32 -13.53 -1.38 -13.16
CA GLU A 32 -14.60 -1.50 -14.14
C GLU A 32 -15.95 -1.72 -13.45
N ILE A 33 -16.01 -2.59 -12.46
CA ILE A 33 -17.23 -2.82 -11.68
C ILE A 33 -17.68 -1.53 -11.00
N ALA A 34 -16.75 -0.80 -10.39
CA ALA A 34 -17.07 0.46 -9.73
C ALA A 34 -17.63 1.49 -10.73
N ARG A 35 -17.08 1.55 -11.92
CA ARG A 35 -17.57 2.46 -12.96
C ARG A 35 -18.99 2.11 -13.38
N LEU A 36 -19.30 0.82 -13.50
CA LEU A 36 -20.65 0.36 -13.86
C LEU A 36 -21.67 0.65 -12.77
N HIS A 37 -21.23 0.73 -11.51
CA HIS A 37 -22.12 0.99 -10.37
C HIS A 37 -22.12 2.44 -9.88
N GLY A 38 -21.60 3.36 -10.69
CA GLY A 38 -21.69 4.78 -10.39
C GLY A 38 -20.50 5.35 -9.65
N MET A 39 -19.30 5.24 -10.23
CA MET A 39 -18.11 5.90 -9.71
C MET A 39 -18.18 7.43 -9.71
N ASP A 40 -19.24 8.00 -10.26
CA ASP A 40 -19.40 9.44 -10.33
C ASP A 40 -19.36 10.12 -8.97
N GLU A 41 -19.55 9.35 -7.90
CA GLU A 41 -19.48 9.86 -6.53
C GLU A 41 -18.07 9.84 -5.95
N LEU A 42 -17.10 9.22 -6.65
CA LEU A 42 -15.72 9.21 -6.18
C LEU A 42 -15.07 10.58 -6.34
N GLU A 43 -14.54 11.12 -5.27
CA GLU A 43 -13.78 12.36 -5.32
C GLU A 43 -12.35 12.11 -5.80
N GLU A 44 -11.75 11.02 -5.34
CA GLU A 44 -10.37 10.69 -5.68
C GLU A 44 -10.15 9.18 -5.62
N ILE A 45 -9.31 8.68 -6.52
CA ILE A 45 -8.85 7.31 -6.47
C ILE A 45 -7.32 7.31 -6.60
N LYS A 46 -6.67 6.53 -5.75
CA LYS A 46 -5.22 6.42 -5.72
C LYS A 46 -4.82 4.96 -5.77
N ILE A 47 -3.89 4.62 -6.66
CA ILE A 47 -3.37 3.27 -6.80
C ILE A 47 -1.88 3.31 -6.55
N GLU A 48 -1.41 2.54 -5.57
CA GLU A 48 -0.01 2.45 -5.23
C GLU A 48 0.45 1.00 -5.28
N CYS A 49 1.62 0.76 -5.87
CA CYS A 49 2.27 -0.54 -5.83
C CYS A 49 3.23 -0.54 -4.65
N THR A 50 3.09 -1.53 -3.78
CA THR A 50 3.95 -1.65 -2.62
C THR A 50 4.37 -3.09 -2.40
N GLU A 51 5.48 -3.30 -1.72
CA GLU A 51 5.99 -4.61 -1.40
C GLU A 51 5.44 -5.08 -0.06
N VAL A 52 4.92 -6.32 -0.02
CA VAL A 52 4.61 -6.97 1.25
C VAL A 52 5.87 -7.64 1.75
N ILE A 53 6.29 -7.27 2.94
CA ILE A 53 7.50 -7.78 3.56
C ILE A 53 7.09 -8.78 4.64
N ASP A 54 7.58 -10.04 4.54
CA ASP A 54 7.31 -11.04 5.55
C ASP A 54 8.09 -10.72 6.84
N GLU A 55 7.75 -11.44 7.92
CA GLU A 55 8.34 -11.19 9.23
C GLU A 55 9.86 -11.40 9.23
N ASP A 56 10.34 -12.44 8.58
CA ASP A 56 11.78 -12.74 8.54
C ASP A 56 12.56 -11.64 7.82
N THR A 57 12.06 -11.18 6.69
CA THR A 57 12.68 -10.09 5.93
C THR A 57 12.66 -8.79 6.73
N ALA A 58 11.56 -8.51 7.41
CA ALA A 58 11.43 -7.32 8.24
C ALA A 58 12.44 -7.34 9.39
N LEU A 59 12.63 -8.49 10.04
CA LEU A 59 13.62 -8.66 11.11
C LEU A 59 15.03 -8.48 10.59
N GLU A 60 15.33 -9.04 9.42
CA GLU A 60 16.64 -8.90 8.80
C GLU A 60 16.96 -7.43 8.52
N ARG A 61 16.01 -6.69 7.96
CA ARG A 61 16.17 -5.26 7.68
C ARG A 61 16.38 -4.46 8.98
N LEU A 62 15.63 -4.79 10.02
CA LEU A 62 15.76 -4.13 11.32
C LEU A 62 17.15 -4.38 11.92
N ASN A 63 17.65 -5.62 11.85
CA ASN A 63 18.96 -5.97 12.36
C ASN A 63 20.07 -5.23 11.61
N ASN A 64 19.92 -5.04 10.29
CA ASN A 64 20.88 -4.28 9.50
C ASN A 64 20.92 -2.80 9.93
N VAL A 65 19.76 -2.23 10.22
CA VAL A 65 19.67 -0.84 10.71
C VAL A 65 20.34 -0.73 12.10
N ARG A 66 20.12 -1.70 12.97
CA ARG A 66 20.74 -1.71 14.31
C ARG A 66 22.26 -1.80 14.23
N LYS A 67 22.78 -2.64 13.34
CA LYS A 67 24.22 -2.75 13.12
C LYS A 67 24.81 -1.42 12.64
N TYR A 68 24.14 -0.76 11.71
CA TYR A 68 24.57 0.53 11.20
C TYR A 68 24.61 1.58 12.31
N LYS A 69 23.61 1.62 13.16
CA LYS A 69 23.56 2.56 14.29
C LYS A 69 24.65 2.29 15.32
N GLN A 70 24.96 1.01 15.59
CA GLN A 70 26.05 0.66 16.51
C GLN A 70 27.40 1.14 15.99
N VAL A 71 27.66 0.98 14.69
CA VAL A 71 28.90 1.46 14.07
C VAL A 71 29.01 2.98 14.21
N ASN A 72 27.92 3.71 13.94
CA ASN A 72 27.92 5.16 14.07
C ASN A 72 28.13 5.62 15.51
N THR A 73 27.60 4.88 16.49
CA THR A 73 27.76 5.22 17.89
C THR A 73 29.19 5.00 18.38
N ASN A 74 29.87 4.03 17.81
CA ASN A 74 31.24 3.69 18.22
C ASN A 74 32.31 4.62 17.60
N ASP A 75 31.94 5.46 16.69
CA ASP A 75 32.86 6.42 16.06
C ASP A 75 33.12 7.66 16.91
N ASP A 76 32.49 7.73 18.04
CA ASP A 76 32.76 8.78 19.03
C ASP A 76 34.03 8.45 19.85
#